data_789a0f8e584568a7b03af97984b2879c
#
_entry.id   789a0f8e584568a7b03af97984b2879c
#
_cell.length_a   1.000
_cell.length_b   1.000
_cell.length_c   1.000
_cell.angle_alpha   90.00
_cell.angle_beta   90.00
_cell.angle_gamma   90.00
#
_symmetry.space_group_name_H-M   'P 1'
#
loop_
_entity.id
_entity.type
_entity.pdbx_description
1 polymer ?
#
loop_
_entity_poly.entity_id
_entity_poly.type
_entity_poly.pdbx_seq_one_letter_code
_entity_poly.pdbx_strand_id
1 'polypeptide(L)'
;MADSACRLAASQKYSGAGTVEFILNAKNNSFYFLEMNTRIQVEHPTTEMISKQDIVYLQLMQAIGEKPENLIDSPPYLSGHSIECRLYAEKPEKNFIPSPGHLRLLRFPRQSDTIRIETGYIEGDTITPFYDPMIAKVISFGEDRNCAIQKMLSALKECQIEGIATNLTLLKTILRDPAFKKARANTTYLEKNIATLTAL
;
A
#
# COMPACT_ATOMS: atom_id res chain seq x y z
N MET A 1 7.87 12.87 15.86
CA MET A 1 6.83 12.98 14.82
C MET A 1 5.47 12.53 15.35
N ALA A 2 5.31 11.32 15.92
CA ALA A 2 4.02 10.85 16.42
C ALA A 2 3.32 11.82 17.36
N ASP A 3 4.01 12.27 18.41
CA ASP A 3 3.46 13.27 19.36
C ASP A 3 3.07 14.59 18.70
N SER A 4 3.79 15.00 17.66
CA SER A 4 3.46 16.23 16.92
C SER A 4 2.21 16.03 16.08
N ALA A 5 2.03 14.86 15.47
CA ALA A 5 0.82 14.51 14.74
C ALA A 5 -0.41 14.46 15.65
N CYS A 6 -0.29 13.81 16.82
CA CYS A 6 -1.36 13.75 17.81
C CYS A 6 -1.75 15.14 18.33
N ARG A 7 -0.77 16.01 18.64
CA ARG A 7 -1.04 17.39 19.08
C ARG A 7 -1.73 18.21 18.00
N LEU A 8 -1.32 18.05 16.73
CA LEU A 8 -1.96 18.73 15.60
C LEU A 8 -3.44 18.32 15.50
N ALA A 9 -3.71 17.00 15.43
CA ALA A 9 -5.06 16.47 15.35
C ALA A 9 -5.93 16.95 16.54
N ALA A 10 -5.40 16.88 17.75
CA ALA A 10 -6.10 17.33 18.95
C ALA A 10 -6.41 18.83 18.93
N SER A 11 -5.47 19.69 18.46
CA SER A 11 -5.67 21.14 18.36
C SER A 11 -6.81 21.52 17.42
N GLN A 12 -7.06 20.68 16.40
CA GLN A 12 -8.15 20.85 15.44
C GLN A 12 -9.42 20.07 15.83
N LYS A 13 -9.43 19.39 16.99
CA LYS A 13 -10.52 18.48 17.42
C LYS A 13 -10.87 17.47 16.32
N TYR A 14 -9.84 17.02 15.60
CA TYR A 14 -10.03 16.09 14.48
C TYR A 14 -10.54 14.75 14.99
N SER A 15 -11.52 14.21 14.28
CA SER A 15 -12.16 12.91 14.58
C SER A 15 -12.22 12.08 13.30
N GLY A 16 -11.67 10.88 13.32
CA GLY A 16 -11.61 9.97 12.18
C GLY A 16 -10.18 9.46 11.89
N ALA A 17 -10.07 8.57 10.93
CA ALA A 17 -8.77 8.14 10.43
C ALA A 17 -8.11 9.27 9.63
N GLY A 18 -6.82 9.46 9.84
CA GLY A 18 -6.04 10.47 9.13
C GLY A 18 -4.55 10.17 9.16
N THR A 19 -3.81 10.78 8.25
CA THR A 19 -2.36 10.67 8.16
C THR A 19 -1.74 12.05 8.17
N VAL A 20 -0.82 12.29 9.10
CA VAL A 20 0.00 13.50 9.12
C VAL A 20 1.34 13.19 8.47
N GLU A 21 1.67 13.91 7.41
CA GLU A 21 2.90 13.74 6.66
C GLU A 21 3.96 14.77 7.07
N PHE A 22 5.20 14.29 7.12
CA PHE A 22 6.36 15.12 7.48
C PHE A 22 7.50 14.93 6.49
N ILE A 23 8.21 16.02 6.21
CA ILE A 23 9.51 15.97 5.54
C ILE A 23 10.58 15.78 6.60
N LEU A 24 11.36 14.71 6.49
CA LEU A 24 12.48 14.41 7.39
C LEU A 24 13.81 14.78 6.74
N ASN A 25 14.61 15.60 7.41
CA ASN A 25 16.00 15.85 7.02
C ASN A 25 16.88 14.72 7.58
N ALA A 26 17.34 13.84 6.69
CA ALA A 26 18.15 12.68 7.07
C ALA A 26 19.54 13.03 7.65
N LYS A 27 20.02 14.29 7.50
CA LYS A 27 21.33 14.68 8.01
C LYS A 27 21.32 15.03 9.51
N ASN A 28 20.21 15.59 10.00
CA ASN A 28 20.12 16.08 11.38
C ASN A 28 18.84 15.62 12.10
N ASN A 29 18.04 14.74 11.48
CA ASN A 29 16.78 14.24 11.99
C ASN A 29 15.73 15.32 12.32
N SER A 30 15.91 16.56 11.84
CA SER A 30 14.85 17.55 11.93
C SER A 30 13.70 17.18 10.98
N PHE A 31 12.46 17.46 11.39
CA PHE A 31 11.30 17.19 10.57
C PHE A 31 10.37 18.39 10.52
N TYR A 32 9.64 18.50 9.42
CA TYR A 32 8.74 19.59 9.13
C TYR A 32 7.40 19.03 8.67
N PHE A 33 6.32 19.67 9.14
CA PHE A 33 4.97 19.32 8.67
C PHE A 33 4.85 19.57 7.17
N LEU A 34 4.28 18.63 6.46
CA LEU A 34 3.96 18.75 5.03
C LEU A 34 2.47 18.96 4.85
N GLU A 35 1.67 17.96 5.19
CA GLU A 35 0.21 18.00 5.06
C GLU A 35 -0.47 17.02 6.01
N MET A 36 -1.80 17.13 6.11
CA MET A 36 -2.64 16.14 6.76
C MET A 36 -3.71 15.64 5.79
N ASN A 37 -3.70 14.36 5.53
CA ASN A 37 -4.77 13.69 4.78
C ASN A 37 -5.88 13.29 5.77
N THR A 38 -7.03 13.99 5.69
CA THR A 38 -8.17 13.79 6.60
C THR A 38 -9.11 12.67 6.12
N ARG A 39 -8.53 11.54 5.76
CA ARG A 39 -9.19 10.34 5.26
C ARG A 39 -8.30 9.13 5.50
N ILE A 40 -8.86 7.93 5.35
CA ILE A 40 -8.06 6.72 5.24
C ILE A 40 -7.21 6.76 3.96
N GLN A 41 -6.01 6.23 4.00
CA GLN A 41 -5.15 6.10 2.83
C GLN A 41 -5.27 4.73 2.18
N VAL A 42 -4.90 4.64 0.90
CA VAL A 42 -4.95 3.37 0.15
C VAL A 42 -4.08 2.32 0.83
N GLU A 43 -2.92 2.73 1.35
CA GLU A 43 -1.92 1.87 2.01
C GLU A 43 -2.20 1.56 3.50
N HIS A 44 -3.39 1.89 4.04
CA HIS A 44 -3.75 1.54 5.42
C HIS A 44 -3.52 0.05 5.77
N PRO A 45 -3.68 -0.92 4.83
CA PRO A 45 -3.45 -2.32 5.16
C PRO A 45 -2.04 -2.63 5.66
N THR A 46 -1.02 -1.86 5.24
CA THR A 46 0.34 -2.04 5.77
C THR A 46 0.40 -1.73 7.27
N THR A 47 -0.28 -0.67 7.71
CA THR A 47 -0.39 -0.31 9.12
C THR A 47 -1.19 -1.36 9.89
N GLU A 48 -2.31 -1.82 9.36
CA GLU A 48 -3.14 -2.85 9.97
C GLU A 48 -2.38 -4.16 10.18
N MET A 49 -1.58 -4.58 9.18
CA MET A 49 -0.79 -5.81 9.28
C MET A 49 0.26 -5.76 10.38
N ILE A 50 0.90 -4.62 10.63
CA ILE A 50 1.95 -4.49 11.67
C ILE A 50 1.39 -4.11 13.04
N SER A 51 0.23 -3.44 13.11
CA SER A 51 -0.39 -3.00 14.37
C SER A 51 -1.44 -3.97 14.90
N LYS A 52 -1.93 -4.88 14.05
CA LYS A 52 -3.08 -5.77 14.32
C LYS A 52 -4.36 -5.02 14.67
N GLN A 53 -4.49 -3.77 14.20
CA GLN A 53 -5.70 -2.97 14.31
C GLN A 53 -6.42 -2.94 12.95
N ASP A 54 -7.74 -3.05 12.94
CA ASP A 54 -8.57 -2.85 11.75
C ASP A 54 -9.05 -1.38 11.74
N ILE A 55 -8.39 -0.54 10.93
CA ILE A 55 -8.67 0.90 10.88
C ILE A 55 -10.06 1.16 10.30
N VAL A 56 -10.50 0.36 9.33
CA VAL A 56 -11.83 0.49 8.73
C VAL A 56 -12.92 0.15 9.76
N TYR A 57 -12.72 -0.92 10.52
CA TYR A 57 -13.62 -1.27 11.63
C TYR A 57 -13.70 -0.13 12.65
N LEU A 58 -12.56 0.42 13.06
CA LEU A 58 -12.52 1.55 13.98
C LEU A 58 -13.28 2.78 13.46
N GLN A 59 -13.16 3.09 12.16
CA GLN A 59 -13.93 4.17 11.53
C GLN A 59 -15.45 3.89 11.59
N LEU A 60 -15.87 2.66 11.30
CA LEU A 60 -17.29 2.29 11.35
C LEU A 60 -17.83 2.37 12.77
N MET A 61 -17.09 1.87 13.75
CA MET A 61 -17.50 1.92 15.16
C MET A 61 -17.58 3.37 15.66
N GLN A 62 -16.63 4.21 15.28
CA GLN A 62 -16.68 5.64 15.60
C GLN A 62 -17.90 6.33 14.95
N ALA A 63 -18.24 5.97 13.71
CA ALA A 63 -19.38 6.56 12.99
C ALA A 63 -20.73 6.23 13.65
N ILE A 64 -20.85 5.10 14.35
CA ILE A 64 -22.06 4.74 15.12
C ILE A 64 -22.04 5.26 16.56
N GLY A 65 -21.00 6.03 16.93
CA GLY A 65 -20.93 6.74 18.22
C GLY A 65 -20.06 6.07 19.28
N GLU A 66 -19.36 4.97 18.96
CA GLU A 66 -18.40 4.37 19.87
C GLU A 66 -17.18 5.27 20.02
N LYS A 67 -16.62 5.32 21.22
CA LYS A 67 -15.43 6.11 21.50
C LYS A 67 -14.18 5.26 21.23
N PRO A 68 -13.13 5.81 20.60
CA PRO A 68 -11.89 5.08 20.36
C PRO A 68 -11.28 4.45 21.63
N GLU A 69 -11.44 5.10 22.78
CA GLU A 69 -10.94 4.60 24.07
C GLU A 69 -11.58 3.27 24.48
N ASN A 70 -12.79 2.96 23.98
CA ASN A 70 -13.47 1.70 24.21
C ASN A 70 -13.05 0.60 23.24
N LEU A 71 -12.37 0.97 22.14
CA LEU A 71 -12.04 0.09 21.04
C LEU A 71 -10.54 -0.27 20.99
N ILE A 72 -9.70 0.57 21.61
CA ILE A 72 -8.26 0.43 21.61
C ILE A 72 -7.78 0.50 23.06
N ASP A 73 -7.41 -0.64 23.63
CA ASP A 73 -7.00 -0.75 25.05
C ASP A 73 -5.69 0.00 25.35
N SER A 74 -4.82 0.12 24.36
CA SER A 74 -3.52 0.79 24.47
C SER A 74 -2.99 1.19 23.09
N PRO A 75 -2.00 2.09 23.02
CA PRO A 75 -1.31 2.35 21.76
C PRO A 75 -0.83 1.04 21.12
N PRO A 76 -1.09 0.78 19.84
CA PRO A 76 -0.79 -0.50 19.22
C PRO A 76 0.71 -0.76 19.21
N TYR A 77 1.10 -1.97 19.59
CA TYR A 77 2.46 -2.43 19.42
C TYR A 77 2.70 -2.77 17.95
N LEU A 78 3.68 -2.09 17.34
CA LEU A 78 4.07 -2.34 15.96
C LEU A 78 5.08 -3.49 15.90
N SER A 79 4.80 -4.53 15.14
CA SER A 79 5.69 -5.69 14.98
C SER A 79 5.86 -6.08 13.52
N GLY A 80 7.05 -6.59 13.19
CA GLY A 80 7.35 -7.08 11.85
C GLY A 80 7.45 -5.98 10.79
N HIS A 81 7.23 -6.36 9.56
CA HIS A 81 7.29 -5.51 8.39
C HIS A 81 6.21 -5.87 7.39
N SER A 82 5.53 -4.88 6.82
CA SER A 82 4.53 -5.08 5.79
C SER A 82 4.90 -4.34 4.51
N ILE A 83 4.53 -4.92 3.37
CA ILE A 83 4.68 -4.33 2.05
C ILE A 83 3.35 -4.44 1.33
N GLU A 84 2.93 -3.36 0.69
CA GLU A 84 1.79 -3.34 -0.21
C GLU A 84 2.25 -3.13 -1.65
N CYS A 85 1.72 -3.91 -2.56
CA CYS A 85 1.81 -3.71 -4.00
C CYS A 85 0.44 -3.39 -4.57
N ARG A 86 0.30 -2.24 -5.19
CA ARG A 86 -0.90 -1.86 -5.94
C ARG A 86 -0.80 -2.38 -7.36
N LEU A 87 -1.69 -3.31 -7.72
CA LEU A 87 -1.80 -3.84 -9.08
C LEU A 87 -2.67 -2.91 -9.91
N TYR A 88 -2.10 -2.38 -10.97
CA TYR A 88 -2.76 -1.46 -11.89
C TYR A 88 -2.89 -2.05 -13.30
N ALA A 89 -4.01 -1.76 -13.95
CA ALA A 89 -4.23 -1.97 -15.38
C ALA A 89 -3.52 -0.87 -16.18
N GLU A 90 -2.20 -1.00 -16.36
CA GLU A 90 -1.35 0.03 -16.99
C GLU A 90 -0.18 -0.59 -17.74
N LYS A 91 0.47 0.22 -18.58
CA LYS A 91 1.66 -0.15 -19.36
C LYS A 91 2.85 0.68 -18.88
N PRO A 92 3.67 0.15 -17.94
CA PRO A 92 4.82 0.88 -17.40
C PRO A 92 5.84 1.30 -18.47
N GLU A 93 6.06 0.47 -19.48
CA GLU A 93 6.95 0.74 -20.63
C GLU A 93 6.45 1.85 -21.55
N LYS A 94 5.19 2.27 -21.39
CA LYS A 94 4.55 3.38 -22.12
C LYS A 94 4.13 4.50 -21.18
N ASN A 95 5.01 4.84 -20.24
CA ASN A 95 4.77 5.91 -19.27
C ASN A 95 3.47 5.73 -18.46
N PHE A 96 3.19 4.49 -18.04
CA PHE A 96 2.04 4.12 -17.20
C PHE A 96 0.67 4.47 -17.77
N ILE A 97 0.53 4.51 -19.10
CA ILE A 97 -0.80 4.72 -19.70
C ILE A 97 -1.76 3.61 -19.26
N PRO A 98 -3.01 3.93 -18.91
CA PRO A 98 -4.03 2.94 -18.56
C PRO A 98 -4.22 1.89 -19.66
N SER A 99 -4.53 0.68 -19.26
CA SER A 99 -4.83 -0.46 -20.13
C SER A 99 -6.26 -0.97 -19.86
N PRO A 100 -7.30 -0.21 -20.24
CA PRO A 100 -8.67 -0.68 -20.07
C PRO A 100 -8.93 -1.94 -20.88
N GLY A 101 -9.89 -2.76 -20.45
CA GLY A 101 -10.25 -3.98 -21.15
C GLY A 101 -10.95 -4.98 -20.26
N HIS A 102 -11.24 -6.14 -20.83
CA HIS A 102 -11.95 -7.23 -20.17
C HIS A 102 -10.97 -8.18 -19.46
N LEU A 103 -11.21 -8.44 -18.17
CA LEU A 103 -10.45 -9.37 -17.33
C LEU A 103 -10.86 -10.82 -17.66
N ARG A 104 -10.19 -11.44 -18.64
CA ARG A 104 -10.49 -12.82 -19.06
C ARG A 104 -10.08 -13.86 -18.02
N LEU A 105 -9.06 -13.54 -17.25
CA LEU A 105 -8.60 -14.32 -16.11
C LEU A 105 -8.18 -13.35 -15.01
N LEU A 106 -8.65 -13.59 -13.79
CA LEU A 106 -8.21 -12.87 -12.59
C LEU A 106 -8.12 -13.83 -11.42
N ARG A 107 -6.92 -14.24 -11.09
CA ARG A 107 -6.63 -15.12 -9.96
C ARG A 107 -5.54 -14.56 -9.07
N PHE A 108 -5.77 -14.67 -7.79
CA PHE A 108 -4.84 -14.27 -6.74
C PHE A 108 -4.39 -15.47 -5.91
N PRO A 109 -3.26 -15.37 -5.20
CA PRO A 109 -2.87 -16.39 -4.24
C PRO A 109 -3.93 -16.53 -3.13
N ARG A 110 -3.89 -17.66 -2.44
CA ARG A 110 -4.72 -17.85 -1.24
C ARG A 110 -4.30 -16.87 -0.16
N GLN A 111 -5.28 -16.20 0.43
CA GLN A 111 -5.05 -15.35 1.60
C GLN A 111 -4.66 -16.17 2.83
N SER A 112 -3.87 -15.56 3.70
CA SER A 112 -3.36 -16.15 4.96
C SER A 112 -3.06 -15.03 5.95
N ASP A 113 -2.60 -15.36 7.14
CA ASP A 113 -2.15 -14.37 8.15
C ASP A 113 -1.00 -13.48 7.65
N THR A 114 -0.33 -13.86 6.56
CA THR A 114 0.82 -13.14 6.01
C THR A 114 0.62 -12.63 4.59
N ILE A 115 -0.48 -12.97 3.94
CA ILE A 115 -0.86 -12.49 2.59
C ILE A 115 -2.33 -12.09 2.63
N ARG A 116 -2.57 -10.80 2.35
CA ARG A 116 -3.91 -10.22 2.23
C ARG A 116 -4.10 -9.69 0.81
N ILE A 117 -5.29 -9.88 0.26
CA ILE A 117 -5.69 -9.39 -1.06
C ILE A 117 -6.93 -8.52 -0.88
N GLU A 118 -6.88 -7.31 -1.40
CA GLU A 118 -8.05 -6.44 -1.49
C GLU A 118 -8.31 -6.11 -2.95
N THR A 119 -9.49 -6.45 -3.44
CA THR A 119 -9.89 -6.20 -4.83
C THR A 119 -11.39 -5.90 -4.90
N GLY A 120 -11.75 -5.01 -5.81
CA GLY A 120 -13.13 -4.73 -6.19
C GLY A 120 -13.54 -5.39 -7.51
N TYR A 121 -12.65 -6.18 -8.13
CA TYR A 121 -12.89 -6.83 -9.42
C TYR A 121 -12.89 -8.33 -9.28
N ILE A 122 -13.65 -8.99 -10.17
CA ILE A 122 -13.68 -10.45 -10.35
C ILE A 122 -13.36 -10.80 -11.81
N GLU A 123 -13.06 -12.05 -12.07
CA GLU A 123 -12.90 -12.58 -13.42
C GLU A 123 -14.18 -12.33 -14.22
N GLY A 124 -14.04 -11.81 -15.45
CA GLY A 124 -15.16 -11.41 -16.29
C GLY A 124 -15.49 -9.91 -16.24
N ASP A 125 -14.98 -9.15 -15.28
CA ASP A 125 -15.20 -7.73 -15.21
C ASP A 125 -14.47 -6.95 -16.30
N THR A 126 -14.88 -5.69 -16.50
CA THR A 126 -14.24 -4.76 -17.44
C THR A 126 -13.65 -3.57 -16.70
N ILE A 127 -12.34 -3.34 -16.87
CA ILE A 127 -11.67 -2.12 -16.45
C ILE A 127 -11.97 -1.03 -17.43
N THR A 128 -12.54 0.08 -16.96
CA THR A 128 -12.90 1.23 -17.80
C THR A 128 -11.80 2.31 -17.76
N PRO A 129 -11.73 3.18 -18.79
CA PRO A 129 -10.79 4.31 -18.77
C PRO A 129 -11.28 5.51 -17.94
N PHE A 130 -12.44 5.43 -17.29
CA PHE A 130 -13.09 6.56 -16.63
C PHE A 130 -12.77 6.70 -15.16
N TYR A 131 -12.21 5.65 -14.55
CA TYR A 131 -11.87 5.58 -13.15
C TYR A 131 -10.41 5.15 -12.95
N ASP A 132 -9.96 5.16 -11.68
CA ASP A 132 -8.65 4.66 -11.31
C ASP A 132 -8.46 3.21 -11.81
N PRO A 133 -7.38 2.90 -12.54
CA PRO A 133 -7.14 1.58 -13.11
C PRO A 133 -6.60 0.56 -12.10
N MET A 134 -6.67 0.80 -10.79
CA MET A 134 -6.23 -0.14 -9.75
C MET A 134 -7.14 -1.36 -9.71
N ILE A 135 -6.54 -2.54 -9.92
CA ILE A 135 -7.24 -3.84 -9.91
C ILE A 135 -7.32 -4.39 -8.49
N ALA A 136 -6.21 -4.34 -7.78
CA ALA A 136 -6.10 -4.92 -6.45
C ALA A 136 -4.93 -4.34 -5.67
N LYS A 137 -4.97 -4.54 -4.36
CA LYS A 137 -3.82 -4.42 -3.46
C LYS A 137 -3.42 -5.83 -3.02
N VAL A 138 -2.13 -6.13 -3.11
CA VAL A 138 -1.52 -7.33 -2.54
C VAL A 138 -0.67 -6.87 -1.37
N ILE A 139 -0.93 -7.39 -0.19
CA ILE A 139 -0.22 -7.00 1.03
C ILE A 139 0.46 -8.24 1.61
N SER A 140 1.74 -8.11 1.96
CA SER A 140 2.52 -9.15 2.62
C SER A 140 2.98 -8.70 4.00
N PHE A 141 3.10 -9.64 4.92
CA PHE A 141 3.66 -9.46 6.24
C PHE A 141 4.81 -10.44 6.50
N GLY A 142 5.87 -9.97 7.11
CA GLY A 142 7.02 -10.76 7.53
C GLY A 142 7.58 -10.28 8.87
N GLU A 143 8.39 -11.11 9.51
CA GLU A 143 9.11 -10.73 10.74
C GLU A 143 10.06 -9.56 10.51
N ASP A 144 10.61 -9.48 9.30
CA ASP A 144 11.45 -8.39 8.82
C ASP A 144 11.15 -8.03 7.36
N ARG A 145 11.84 -6.99 6.86
CA ARG A 145 11.69 -6.51 5.50
C ARG A 145 12.01 -7.58 4.44
N ASN A 146 13.04 -8.39 4.64
CA ASN A 146 13.43 -9.41 3.67
C ASN A 146 12.38 -10.52 3.59
N CYS A 147 11.88 -10.97 4.74
CA CYS A 147 10.79 -11.93 4.82
C CYS A 147 9.52 -11.42 4.10
N ALA A 148 9.13 -10.15 4.36
CA ALA A 148 8.00 -9.53 3.69
C ALA A 148 8.19 -9.46 2.15
N ILE A 149 9.41 -9.10 1.68
CA ILE A 149 9.74 -9.08 0.25
C ILE A 149 9.62 -10.48 -0.38
N GLN A 150 10.13 -11.52 0.28
CA GLN A 150 10.08 -12.88 -0.27
C GLN A 150 8.64 -13.39 -0.37
N LYS A 151 7.83 -13.14 0.66
CA LYS A 151 6.40 -13.48 0.65
C LYS A 151 5.65 -12.71 -0.44
N MET A 152 5.91 -11.42 -0.62
CA MET A 152 5.32 -10.61 -1.69
C MET A 152 5.70 -11.17 -3.07
N LEU A 153 6.98 -11.48 -3.29
CA LEU A 153 7.43 -12.07 -4.54
C LEU A 153 6.75 -13.42 -4.84
N SER A 154 6.55 -14.26 -3.83
CA SER A 154 5.80 -15.51 -3.97
C SER A 154 4.35 -15.24 -4.32
N ALA A 155 3.67 -14.34 -3.60
CA ALA A 155 2.29 -13.96 -3.88
C ALA A 155 2.10 -13.41 -5.29
N LEU A 156 2.98 -12.50 -5.74
CA LEU A 156 2.90 -11.93 -7.08
C LEU A 156 3.21 -12.94 -8.20
N LYS A 157 3.93 -14.03 -7.93
CA LYS A 157 4.12 -15.12 -8.90
C LYS A 157 2.84 -15.91 -9.14
N GLU A 158 2.01 -16.04 -8.13
CA GLU A 158 0.73 -16.77 -8.22
C GLU A 158 -0.38 -15.94 -8.84
N CYS A 159 -0.21 -14.60 -8.92
CA CYS A 159 -1.18 -13.74 -9.60
C CYS A 159 -1.22 -14.05 -11.11
N GLN A 160 -2.42 -14.35 -11.62
CA GLN A 160 -2.69 -14.58 -13.03
C GLN A 160 -3.73 -13.58 -13.50
N ILE A 161 -3.36 -12.71 -14.43
CA ILE A 161 -4.22 -11.65 -14.97
C ILE A 161 -4.07 -11.65 -16.49
N GLU A 162 -5.19 -11.85 -17.19
CA GLU A 162 -5.22 -11.88 -18.66
C GLU A 162 -6.32 -10.97 -19.21
N GLY A 163 -6.09 -10.47 -20.42
CA GLY A 163 -7.01 -9.60 -21.16
C GLY A 163 -6.60 -8.13 -21.16
N ILE A 164 -5.74 -7.74 -20.23
CA ILE A 164 -5.21 -6.37 -20.10
C ILE A 164 -3.71 -6.40 -19.80
N ALA A 165 -3.01 -5.30 -20.03
CA ALA A 165 -1.65 -5.11 -19.53
C ALA A 165 -1.69 -4.63 -18.06
N THR A 166 -0.68 -5.04 -17.29
CA THR A 166 -0.58 -4.68 -15.86
C THR A 166 0.87 -4.34 -15.49
N ASN A 167 1.06 -3.67 -14.36
CA ASN A 167 2.37 -3.40 -13.78
C ASN A 167 2.98 -4.58 -13.01
N LEU A 168 2.39 -5.77 -13.06
CA LEU A 168 2.80 -6.94 -12.27
C LEU A 168 4.28 -7.31 -12.44
N THR A 169 4.80 -7.25 -13.68
CA THR A 169 6.21 -7.55 -13.97
C THR A 169 7.13 -6.48 -13.36
N LEU A 170 6.78 -5.21 -13.50
CA LEU A 170 7.53 -4.10 -12.90
C LEU A 170 7.61 -4.25 -11.37
N LEU A 171 6.51 -4.56 -10.70
CA LEU A 171 6.48 -4.78 -9.25
C LEU A 171 7.44 -5.90 -8.82
N LYS A 172 7.43 -7.03 -9.54
CA LYS A 172 8.38 -8.13 -9.28
C LYS A 172 9.83 -7.71 -9.48
N THR A 173 10.12 -6.87 -10.46
CA THR A 173 11.48 -6.36 -10.74
C THR A 173 11.93 -5.40 -9.64
N ILE A 174 11.09 -4.46 -9.23
CA ILE A 174 11.38 -3.53 -8.13
C ILE A 174 11.69 -4.28 -6.83
N LEU A 175 10.88 -5.28 -6.47
CA LEU A 175 11.09 -6.08 -5.25
C LEU A 175 12.42 -6.86 -5.25
N ARG A 176 12.99 -7.16 -6.42
CA ARG A 176 14.29 -7.81 -6.55
C ARG A 176 15.45 -6.82 -6.55
N ASP A 177 15.19 -5.57 -6.84
CA ASP A 177 16.22 -4.54 -6.97
C ASP A 177 16.94 -4.29 -5.63
N PRO A 178 18.28 -4.21 -5.63
CA PRO A 178 19.07 -3.96 -4.42
C PRO A 178 18.75 -2.63 -3.74
N ALA A 179 18.38 -1.58 -4.47
CA ALA A 179 18.04 -0.29 -3.88
C ALA A 179 16.73 -0.39 -3.09
N PHE A 180 15.72 -1.10 -3.63
CA PHE A 180 14.47 -1.33 -2.91
C PHE A 180 14.69 -2.22 -1.68
N LYS A 181 15.44 -3.33 -1.81
CA LYS A 181 15.75 -4.24 -0.69
C LYS A 181 16.43 -3.52 0.46
N LYS A 182 17.35 -2.59 0.16
CA LYS A 182 18.11 -1.81 1.14
C LYS A 182 17.39 -0.52 1.58
N ALA A 183 16.12 -0.33 1.24
CA ALA A 183 15.33 0.87 1.54
C ALA A 183 16.01 2.18 1.04
N ARG A 184 16.69 2.13 -0.12
CA ARG A 184 17.37 3.27 -0.76
C ARG A 184 16.60 3.88 -1.93
N ALA A 185 15.44 3.32 -2.27
CA ALA A 185 14.54 3.90 -3.26
C ALA A 185 13.98 5.23 -2.71
N ASN A 186 14.12 6.28 -3.47
CA ASN A 186 13.61 7.62 -3.17
C ASN A 186 12.58 8.07 -4.21
N THR A 187 12.06 9.28 -4.09
CA THR A 187 11.03 9.81 -4.99
C THR A 187 11.42 9.85 -6.47
N THR A 188 12.71 9.92 -6.79
CA THR A 188 13.22 9.91 -8.19
C THR A 188 13.65 8.51 -8.66
N TYR A 189 13.47 7.47 -7.84
CA TYR A 189 13.97 6.13 -8.13
C TYR A 189 13.38 5.55 -9.41
N LEU A 190 12.06 5.58 -9.58
CA LEU A 190 11.40 5.05 -10.77
C LEU A 190 11.78 5.83 -12.02
N GLU A 191 11.73 7.15 -11.99
CA GLU A 191 12.08 8.01 -13.11
C GLU A 191 13.48 7.69 -13.66
N LYS A 192 14.46 7.50 -12.77
CA LYS A 192 15.85 7.22 -13.15
C LYS A 192 16.09 5.79 -13.65
N ASN A 193 15.26 4.83 -13.26
CA ASN A 193 15.51 3.41 -13.50
C ASN A 193 14.44 2.74 -14.36
N ILE A 194 13.38 3.45 -14.77
CA ILE A 194 12.22 2.85 -15.44
C ILE A 194 12.62 2.07 -16.71
N ALA A 195 13.52 2.59 -17.51
CA ALA A 195 13.98 1.92 -18.73
C ALA A 195 14.62 0.55 -18.43
N THR A 196 15.43 0.46 -17.38
CA THR A 196 16.06 -0.79 -16.95
C THR A 196 15.06 -1.74 -16.28
N LEU A 197 14.14 -1.20 -15.48
CA LEU A 197 13.15 -1.98 -14.74
C LEU A 197 12.07 -2.58 -15.66
N THR A 198 11.85 -2.00 -16.83
CA THR A 198 10.85 -2.46 -17.83
C THR A 198 11.48 -3.16 -19.04
N ALA A 199 12.81 -3.28 -19.13
CA ALA A 199 13.55 -3.92 -20.23
C ALA A 199 13.52 -5.46 -20.16
N LEU A 200 12.42 -6.08 -19.74
CA LEU A 200 12.26 -7.54 -19.60
C LEU A 200 11.41 -8.12 -20.72
#